data_377c1a800c69c621ee5854c08afacc45
#
_entry.id   377c1a800c69c621ee5854c08afacc45
#
_cell.length_a   1.000
_cell.length_b   1.000
_cell.length_c   1.000
_cell.angle_alpha   90.00
_cell.angle_beta   90.00
_cell.angle_gamma   90.00
#
_symmetry.space_group_name_H-M   'P 1'
#
loop_
_entity.id
_entity.type
_entity.pdbx_description
1 polymer ?
#
loop_
_entity_poly.entity_id
_entity_poly.type
_entity_poly.pdbx_seq_one_letter_code
_entity_poly.pdbx_strand_id
1 'polypeptide(L)'
;FLGFDTLPRSIITAVKESVDNSLDAAEEHRILPTISIEVHKVPGKKDLLRLVTQDNGPGIPQKSISKVFGSLLFGSRFHTIRQTRGQQGIGITGVVMYSQLTTGKPTAVISKIAKESGAVRVNIGLDTKKNKAILSNEKRYSFDEVNEAKGLHWIGDHGIRIETLM
;
A
#
# COMPACT_ATOMS: atom_id res chain seq x y z
N PHE A 1 -7.37 -15.85 -7.82
CA PHE A 1 -6.01 -15.35 -7.58
C PHE A 1 -5.22 -16.31 -6.71
N LEU A 2 -3.99 -16.52 -7.09
CA LEU A 2 -3.06 -17.32 -6.30
C LEU A 2 -2.84 -16.68 -4.94
N GLY A 3 -3.15 -17.40 -3.87
CA GLY A 3 -2.98 -16.93 -2.52
C GLY A 3 -4.13 -16.12 -1.93
N PHE A 4 -5.23 -15.93 -2.69
CA PHE A 4 -6.40 -15.19 -2.21
C PHE A 4 -7.68 -16.03 -2.17
N ASP A 5 -7.55 -17.34 -2.09
CA ASP A 5 -8.67 -18.26 -2.04
C ASP A 5 -9.30 -18.42 -0.66
N THR A 6 -8.54 -18.11 0.41
CA THR A 6 -9.04 -18.11 1.79
C THR A 6 -8.55 -16.86 2.51
N LEU A 7 -9.23 -16.43 3.58
CA LEU A 7 -8.79 -15.28 4.36
C LEU A 7 -7.40 -15.45 4.96
N PRO A 8 -7.05 -16.59 5.60
CA PRO A 8 -5.68 -16.77 6.11
C PRO A 8 -4.60 -16.68 5.03
N ARG A 9 -4.83 -17.28 3.88
CA ARG A 9 -3.90 -17.20 2.75
C ARG A 9 -3.81 -15.79 2.19
N SER A 10 -4.93 -15.10 2.13
CA SER A 10 -4.97 -13.71 1.64
C SER A 10 -4.14 -12.79 2.51
N ILE A 11 -4.20 -12.95 3.83
CA ILE A 11 -3.39 -12.17 4.77
C ILE A 11 -1.90 -12.45 4.57
N ILE A 12 -1.52 -13.72 4.47
CA ILE A 12 -0.13 -14.12 4.26
C ILE A 12 0.39 -13.55 2.94
N THR A 13 -0.39 -13.65 1.87
CA THR A 13 -0.02 -13.12 0.56
C THR A 13 0.11 -11.60 0.60
N ALA A 14 -0.85 -10.90 1.22
CA ALA A 14 -0.82 -9.45 1.33
C ALA A 14 0.39 -8.96 2.12
N VAL A 15 0.71 -9.62 3.23
CA VAL A 15 1.91 -9.29 4.04
C VAL A 15 3.17 -9.52 3.21
N LYS A 16 3.28 -10.67 2.56
CA LYS A 16 4.44 -10.99 1.73
C LYS A 16 4.66 -9.94 0.63
N GLU A 17 3.62 -9.63 -0.13
CA GLU A 17 3.74 -8.66 -1.22
C GLU A 17 4.06 -7.25 -0.72
N SER A 18 3.47 -6.84 0.39
CA SER A 18 3.78 -5.54 0.99
C SER A 18 5.22 -5.46 1.48
N VAL A 19 5.71 -6.52 2.12
CA VAL A 19 7.10 -6.59 2.59
C VAL A 19 8.06 -6.59 1.39
N ASP A 20 7.79 -7.38 0.38
CA ASP A 20 8.63 -7.43 -0.83
C ASP A 20 8.73 -6.06 -1.50
N ASN A 21 7.60 -5.36 -1.66
CA ASN A 21 7.59 -4.01 -2.23
C ASN A 21 8.40 -3.01 -1.38
N SER A 22 8.25 -3.09 -0.06
CA SER A 22 8.98 -2.21 0.85
C SER A 22 10.48 -2.47 0.82
N LEU A 23 10.88 -3.74 0.78
CA LEU A 23 12.29 -4.13 0.68
C LEU A 23 12.90 -3.68 -0.64
N ASP A 24 12.18 -3.86 -1.73
CA ASP A 24 12.66 -3.44 -3.05
C ASP A 24 12.85 -1.92 -3.13
N ALA A 25 11.91 -1.15 -2.60
CA ALA A 25 12.01 0.30 -2.56
C ALA A 25 13.18 0.77 -1.70
N ALA A 26 13.38 0.17 -0.55
CA ALA A 26 14.49 0.49 0.34
C ALA A 26 15.83 0.16 -0.30
N GLU A 27 15.94 -1.00 -0.93
CA GLU A 27 17.15 -1.46 -1.61
C GLU A 27 17.50 -0.56 -2.80
N GLU A 28 16.51 -0.20 -3.61
CA GLU A 28 16.70 0.69 -4.76
C GLU A 28 17.23 2.07 -4.35
N HIS A 29 16.78 2.57 -3.20
CA HIS A 29 17.17 3.88 -2.67
C HIS A 29 18.27 3.81 -1.60
N ARG A 30 18.86 2.64 -1.39
CA ARG A 30 19.95 2.40 -0.41
C ARG A 30 19.56 2.83 1.00
N ILE A 31 18.36 2.53 1.40
CA ILE A 31 17.84 2.77 2.74
C ILE A 31 17.88 1.45 3.51
N LEU A 32 18.36 1.48 4.74
CA LEU A 32 18.24 0.32 5.62
C LEU A 32 16.77 0.14 6.00
N PRO A 33 16.11 -0.95 5.57
CA PRO A 33 14.67 -1.06 5.70
C PRO A 33 14.20 -1.27 7.13
N THR A 34 13.17 -0.53 7.51
CA THR A 34 12.38 -0.78 8.70
C THR A 34 10.93 -0.90 8.27
N ILE A 35 10.30 -2.02 8.58
CA ILE A 35 8.94 -2.33 8.13
C ILE A 35 8.11 -2.69 9.35
N SER A 36 6.93 -2.06 9.48
CA SER A 36 5.94 -2.37 10.49
C SER A 36 4.73 -3.02 9.83
N ILE A 37 4.22 -4.08 10.44
CA ILE A 37 3.03 -4.78 9.99
C ILE A 37 2.09 -4.92 11.18
N GLU A 38 0.85 -4.50 10.99
CA GLU A 38 -0.20 -4.62 11.99
C GLU A 38 -1.42 -5.31 11.39
N VAL A 39 -2.00 -6.22 12.13
CA VAL A 39 -3.26 -6.86 11.78
C VAL A 39 -4.25 -6.60 12.92
N HIS A 40 -5.34 -5.93 12.61
CA HIS A 40 -6.34 -5.55 13.59
C HIS A 40 -7.69 -6.17 13.27
N LYS A 41 -8.38 -6.62 14.32
CA LYS A 41 -9.80 -6.96 14.18
C LYS A 41 -10.61 -5.68 14.03
N VAL A 42 -11.59 -5.73 13.16
CA VAL A 42 -12.52 -4.62 12.99
C VAL A 42 -13.66 -4.79 14.00
N PRO A 43 -13.87 -3.83 14.91
CA PRO A 43 -14.94 -3.93 15.91
C PRO A 43 -16.32 -4.15 15.28
N GLY A 44 -17.05 -5.13 15.81
CA GLY A 44 -18.39 -5.46 15.33
C GLY A 44 -18.44 -6.25 14.01
N LYS A 45 -17.30 -6.60 13.43
CA LYS A 45 -17.21 -7.37 12.19
C LYS A 45 -16.42 -8.65 12.42
N LYS A 46 -17.11 -9.77 12.40
CA LYS A 46 -16.51 -11.07 12.76
C LYS A 46 -15.42 -11.54 11.81
N ASP A 47 -15.61 -11.33 10.51
CA ASP A 47 -14.72 -11.85 9.47
C ASP A 47 -13.99 -10.76 8.70
N LEU A 48 -13.80 -9.60 9.33
CA LEU A 48 -13.13 -8.47 8.70
C LEU A 48 -11.89 -8.08 9.50
N LEU A 49 -10.77 -7.97 8.81
CA LEU A 49 -9.49 -7.56 9.38
C LEU A 49 -8.99 -6.29 8.68
N ARG A 50 -8.28 -5.49 9.42
CA ARG A 50 -7.55 -4.34 8.87
C ARG A 50 -6.07 -4.66 8.91
N LEU A 51 -5.46 -4.72 7.74
CA LEU A 51 -4.03 -4.90 7.57
C LEU A 51 -3.39 -3.54 7.34
N VAL A 52 -2.40 -3.20 8.15
CA VAL A 52 -1.62 -1.98 8.03
C VAL A 52 -0.16 -2.34 7.83
N THR A 53 0.44 -1.85 6.76
CA THR A 53 1.87 -1.97 6.53
C THR A 53 2.47 -0.58 6.42
N GLN A 54 3.63 -0.39 7.00
CA GLN A 54 4.34 0.89 6.96
C GLN A 54 5.83 0.64 6.80
N ASP A 55 6.49 1.44 5.99
CA ASP A 55 7.93 1.36 5.80
C ASP A 55 8.60 2.73 5.95
N ASN A 56 9.92 2.72 6.01
CA ASN A 56 10.76 3.90 6.02
C ASN A 56 11.42 4.15 4.66
N GLY A 57 10.80 3.71 3.58
CA GLY A 57 11.27 3.98 2.23
C GLY A 57 11.21 5.47 1.86
N PRO A 58 11.56 5.82 0.63
CA PRO A 58 11.65 7.23 0.23
C PRO A 58 10.30 7.95 0.18
N GLY A 59 9.19 7.22 0.24
CA GLY A 59 7.88 7.78 -0.04
C GLY A 59 7.69 8.06 -1.53
N ILE A 60 6.48 8.49 -1.89
CA ILE A 60 6.12 8.82 -3.26
C ILE A 60 5.56 10.25 -3.27
N PRO A 61 6.13 11.17 -4.08
CA PRO A 61 5.55 12.51 -4.20
C PRO A 61 4.10 12.45 -4.67
N GLN A 62 3.26 13.35 -4.18
CA GLN A 62 1.83 13.38 -4.51
C GLN A 62 1.57 13.32 -6.01
N LYS A 63 2.28 14.10 -6.79
CA LYS A 63 2.14 14.14 -8.25
C LYS A 63 2.48 12.83 -8.96
N SER A 64 3.21 11.95 -8.30
CA SER A 64 3.68 10.68 -8.87
C SER A 64 2.87 9.46 -8.42
N ILE A 65 1.99 9.62 -7.43
CA ILE A 65 1.25 8.48 -6.84
C ILE A 65 0.43 7.74 -7.90
N SER A 66 -0.32 8.47 -8.71
CA SER A 66 -1.14 7.87 -9.74
C SER A 66 -0.30 7.03 -10.72
N LYS A 67 0.83 7.57 -11.16
CA LYS A 67 1.71 6.90 -12.10
C LYS A 67 2.38 5.67 -11.48
N VAL A 68 2.89 5.80 -10.26
CA VAL A 68 3.59 4.71 -9.58
C VAL A 68 2.64 3.55 -9.29
N PHE A 69 1.50 3.83 -8.68
CA PHE A 69 0.53 2.77 -8.37
C PHE A 69 -0.14 2.22 -9.63
N GLY A 70 -0.38 3.04 -10.64
CA GLY A 70 -0.84 2.57 -11.93
C GLY A 70 0.14 1.59 -12.57
N SER A 71 1.44 1.87 -12.51
CA SER A 71 2.48 0.96 -12.99
C SER A 71 2.56 -0.32 -12.16
N LEU A 72 2.49 -0.21 -10.82
CA LEU A 72 2.50 -1.38 -9.94
C LEU A 72 1.29 -2.29 -10.15
N LEU A 73 0.12 -1.70 -10.42
CA LEU A 73 -1.10 -2.46 -10.57
C LEU A 73 -1.26 -3.07 -11.97
N PHE A 74 -0.81 -2.40 -13.01
CA PHE A 74 -1.05 -2.82 -14.38
C PHE A 74 0.19 -2.90 -15.26
N GLY A 75 1.19 -2.06 -15.03
CA GLY A 75 2.33 -1.90 -15.93
C GLY A 75 3.28 -3.08 -15.98
N SER A 76 3.49 -3.78 -14.87
CA SER A 76 4.42 -4.90 -14.77
C SER A 76 3.97 -6.15 -15.53
N ARG A 77 2.70 -6.22 -15.91
CA ARG A 77 2.15 -7.37 -16.65
C ARG A 77 2.75 -7.53 -18.04
N PHE A 78 3.26 -6.46 -18.62
CA PHE A 78 3.65 -6.41 -20.02
C PHE A 78 5.13 -6.17 -20.24
N HIS A 79 5.89 -5.72 -19.23
CA HIS A 79 7.23 -5.20 -19.43
C HIS A 79 8.31 -5.81 -18.56
N THR A 80 8.00 -6.70 -17.66
CA THR A 80 9.01 -7.13 -16.73
C THR A 80 9.44 -8.55 -16.86
N ILE A 81 10.64 -8.60 -17.28
CA ILE A 81 11.58 -9.64 -16.98
C ILE A 81 12.34 -9.34 -15.67
N ARG A 82 12.03 -8.26 -14.97
CA ARG A 82 12.66 -7.93 -13.72
C ARG A 82 12.10 -8.79 -12.61
N GLN A 83 12.86 -9.78 -12.24
CA GLN A 83 12.60 -10.53 -11.02
C GLN A 83 13.37 -9.88 -9.88
N THR A 84 12.72 -8.99 -9.19
CA THR A 84 13.06 -8.62 -7.83
C THR A 84 12.29 -9.54 -6.89
N ARG A 85 12.26 -9.24 -5.61
CA ARG A 85 11.51 -10.03 -4.63
C ARG A 85 10.03 -10.00 -4.98
N GLY A 86 9.48 -11.12 -5.33
CA GLY A 86 8.09 -11.19 -5.76
C GLY A 86 7.87 -10.66 -7.18
N GLN A 87 6.68 -10.84 -7.68
CA GLN A 87 6.25 -10.34 -8.98
C GLN A 87 5.60 -8.98 -8.80
N GLN A 88 6.35 -7.94 -9.05
CA GLN A 88 5.88 -6.57 -8.89
C GLN A 88 4.59 -6.31 -9.65
N GLY A 89 3.64 -5.68 -8.98
CA GLY A 89 2.36 -5.26 -9.53
C GLY A 89 1.29 -6.33 -9.49
N ILE A 90 1.64 -7.63 -9.47
CA ILE A 90 0.65 -8.70 -9.40
C ILE A 90 0.14 -8.84 -7.97
N GLY A 91 1.03 -8.87 -6.99
CA GLY A 91 0.65 -9.04 -5.60
C GLY A 91 -0.15 -7.87 -5.05
N ILE A 92 0.30 -6.65 -5.25
CA ILE A 92 -0.43 -5.47 -4.78
C ILE A 92 -1.77 -5.32 -5.50
N THR A 93 -1.85 -5.67 -6.77
CA THR A 93 -3.11 -5.73 -7.51
C THR A 93 -4.07 -6.70 -6.85
N GLY A 94 -3.59 -7.89 -6.50
CA GLY A 94 -4.38 -8.90 -5.80
C GLY A 94 -4.91 -8.40 -4.45
N VAL A 95 -4.08 -7.71 -3.68
CA VAL A 95 -4.47 -7.14 -2.38
C VAL A 95 -5.60 -6.13 -2.56
N VAL A 96 -5.43 -5.16 -3.46
CA VAL A 96 -6.43 -4.12 -3.71
C VAL A 96 -7.72 -4.72 -4.25
N MET A 97 -7.61 -5.65 -5.19
CA MET A 97 -8.75 -6.32 -5.80
C MET A 97 -9.51 -7.19 -4.79
N TYR A 98 -8.81 -7.99 -4.00
CA TYR A 98 -9.43 -8.80 -2.94
C TYR A 98 -10.20 -7.92 -1.95
N SER A 99 -9.57 -6.86 -1.48
CA SER A 99 -10.22 -5.91 -0.58
C SER A 99 -11.48 -5.30 -1.21
N GLN A 100 -11.39 -4.85 -2.44
CA GLN A 100 -12.52 -4.23 -3.14
C GLN A 100 -13.67 -5.21 -3.35
N LEU A 101 -13.37 -6.45 -3.75
CA LEU A 101 -14.39 -7.46 -4.00
C LEU A 101 -15.05 -7.97 -2.71
N THR A 102 -14.31 -8.08 -1.63
CA THR A 102 -14.83 -8.64 -0.36
C THR A 102 -15.43 -7.60 0.55
N THR A 103 -14.94 -6.37 0.53
CA THR A 103 -15.37 -5.31 1.45
C THR A 103 -16.08 -4.16 0.75
N GLY A 104 -15.93 -4.02 -0.55
CA GLY A 104 -16.39 -2.85 -1.31
C GLY A 104 -15.59 -1.58 -1.00
N LYS A 105 -14.51 -1.67 -0.25
CA LYS A 105 -13.72 -0.53 0.18
C LYS A 105 -12.40 -0.42 -0.58
N PRO A 106 -11.95 0.80 -0.88
CA PRO A 106 -10.64 1.01 -1.48
C PRO A 106 -9.52 0.79 -0.47
N THR A 107 -8.31 0.62 -0.97
CA THR A 107 -7.10 0.59 -0.16
C THR A 107 -6.61 2.02 0.05
N ALA A 108 -6.29 2.37 1.28
CA ALA A 108 -5.73 3.69 1.59
C ALA A 108 -4.19 3.64 1.51
N VAL A 109 -3.63 4.61 0.84
CA VAL A 109 -2.18 4.81 0.76
C VAL A 109 -1.85 6.18 1.34
N ILE A 110 -0.91 6.21 2.28
CA ILE A 110 -0.42 7.44 2.89
C ILE A 110 1.07 7.51 2.60
N SER A 111 1.49 8.60 1.99
CA SER A 111 2.88 8.79 1.56
C SER A 111 3.47 10.06 2.15
N LYS A 112 4.69 9.95 2.64
CA LYS A 112 5.49 11.08 3.10
C LYS A 112 6.89 11.02 2.51
N ILE A 113 7.30 12.09 1.88
CA ILE A 113 8.68 12.24 1.40
C ILE A 113 9.49 13.12 2.36
N ALA A 114 10.81 12.93 2.37
CA ALA A 114 11.70 13.65 3.30
C ALA A 114 11.66 15.17 3.12
N LYS A 115 11.41 15.64 1.91
CA LYS A 115 11.38 17.08 1.59
C LYS A 115 10.16 17.82 2.11
N GLU A 116 9.11 17.10 2.48
CA GLU A 116 7.85 17.68 2.93
C GLU A 116 7.58 17.33 4.39
N SER A 117 7.05 18.27 5.15
CA SER A 117 6.69 18.04 6.55
C SER A 117 5.38 17.29 6.71
N GLY A 118 4.50 17.37 5.74
CA GLY A 118 3.20 16.70 5.76
C GLY A 118 3.19 15.42 4.94
N ALA A 119 2.06 14.77 4.94
CA ALA A 119 1.83 13.55 4.16
C ALA A 119 0.59 13.71 3.27
N VAL A 120 0.48 12.86 2.26
CA VAL A 120 -0.72 12.78 1.43
C VAL A 120 -1.36 11.41 1.60
N ARG A 121 -2.69 11.39 1.70
CA ARG A 121 -3.48 10.17 1.71
C ARG A 121 -4.35 10.11 0.46
N VAL A 122 -4.39 8.97 -0.20
CA VAL A 122 -5.33 8.70 -1.29
C VAL A 122 -5.94 7.32 -1.10
N ASN A 123 -7.15 7.15 -1.61
CA ASN A 123 -7.78 5.84 -1.71
C ASN A 123 -7.57 5.30 -3.13
N ILE A 124 -7.19 4.04 -3.24
CA ILE A 124 -6.93 3.39 -4.52
C ILE A 124 -7.94 2.27 -4.72
N GLY A 125 -8.69 2.35 -5.81
CA GLY A 125 -9.52 1.28 -6.33
C GLY A 125 -9.05 0.84 -7.70
N LEU A 126 -9.67 -0.20 -8.24
CA LEU A 126 -9.36 -0.71 -9.57
C LEU A 126 -10.58 -0.60 -10.49
N ASP A 127 -10.38 -0.05 -11.66
CA ASP A 127 -11.33 -0.17 -12.76
C ASP A 127 -10.81 -1.26 -13.70
N THR A 128 -11.38 -2.45 -13.59
CA THR A 128 -10.94 -3.61 -14.36
C THR A 128 -11.31 -3.51 -15.84
N LYS A 129 -12.33 -2.73 -16.16
CA LYS A 129 -12.75 -2.52 -17.56
C LYS A 129 -11.76 -1.65 -18.32
N LYS A 130 -11.22 -0.65 -17.65
CA LYS A 130 -10.27 0.32 -18.23
C LYS A 130 -8.82 0.02 -17.90
N ASN A 131 -8.54 -1.03 -17.11
CA ASN A 131 -7.20 -1.35 -16.59
C ASN A 131 -6.51 -0.13 -15.97
N LYS A 132 -7.23 0.56 -15.12
CA LYS A 132 -6.75 1.78 -14.45
C LYS A 132 -6.89 1.68 -12.95
N ALA A 133 -5.93 2.27 -12.25
CA ALA A 133 -6.11 2.61 -10.85
C ALA A 133 -6.96 3.88 -10.76
N ILE A 134 -7.95 3.85 -9.87
CA ILE A 134 -8.79 5.01 -9.59
C ILE A 134 -8.36 5.58 -8.25
N LEU A 135 -7.90 6.84 -8.25
CA LEU A 135 -7.55 7.55 -7.03
C LEU A 135 -8.72 8.42 -6.61
N SER A 136 -9.04 8.39 -5.33
CA SER A 136 -10.13 9.18 -4.76
C SER A 136 -9.80 9.64 -3.35
N ASN A 137 -10.58 10.60 -2.84
CA ASN A 137 -10.48 11.13 -1.48
C ASN A 137 -9.04 11.54 -1.10
N GLU A 138 -8.39 12.28 -1.98
CA GLU A 138 -7.06 12.80 -1.73
C GLU A 138 -7.11 13.81 -0.59
N LYS A 139 -6.25 13.60 0.41
CA LYS A 139 -6.17 14.47 1.58
C LYS A 139 -4.71 14.70 1.94
N ARG A 140 -4.37 15.95 2.25
CA ARG A 140 -3.06 16.27 2.81
C ARG A 140 -3.17 16.38 4.33
N TYR A 141 -2.19 15.81 5.00
CA TYR A 141 -2.01 15.93 6.45
C TYR A 141 -0.85 16.87 6.75
N SER A 142 -1.05 17.78 7.68
CA SER A 142 0.04 18.58 8.24
C SER A 142 0.98 17.72 9.08
N PHE A 143 2.12 18.26 9.43
CA PHE A 143 3.08 17.58 10.31
C PHE A 143 2.44 17.13 11.63
N ASP A 144 1.69 18.03 12.27
CA ASP A 144 1.03 17.72 13.55
C ASP A 144 -0.04 16.63 13.41
N GLU A 145 -0.85 16.68 12.33
CA GLU A 145 -1.84 15.64 12.07
C GLU A 145 -1.20 14.27 11.84
N VAL A 146 -0.05 14.23 11.19
CA VAL A 146 0.67 12.99 10.92
C VAL A 146 1.22 12.40 12.21
N ASN A 147 1.87 13.21 13.04
CA ASN A 147 2.64 12.70 14.16
C ASN A 147 1.85 12.63 15.48
N GLU A 148 0.87 13.47 15.68
CA GLU A 148 0.20 13.60 16.97
C GLU A 148 -1.28 13.19 16.95
N ALA A 149 -2.05 13.75 16.03
CA ALA A 149 -3.50 13.64 16.10
C ALA A 149 -4.09 12.37 15.52
N LYS A 150 -3.41 11.71 14.60
CA LYS A 150 -3.97 10.58 13.84
C LYS A 150 -3.29 9.25 14.12
N GLY A 151 -2.32 9.20 15.01
CA GLY A 151 -1.59 7.97 15.28
C GLY A 151 -0.79 7.43 14.10
N LEU A 152 -0.48 8.28 13.12
CA LEU A 152 0.33 7.92 11.95
C LEU A 152 1.81 8.07 12.28
N HIS A 153 2.24 7.43 13.35
CA HIS A 153 3.65 7.52 13.77
C HIS A 153 4.56 6.94 12.70
N TRP A 154 5.25 7.82 11.98
CA TRP A 154 6.17 7.37 10.94
C TRP A 154 7.40 6.69 11.53
N ILE A 155 7.78 5.59 10.89
CA ILE A 155 9.05 4.92 11.17
C ILE A 155 10.14 5.72 10.46
N GLY A 156 10.79 6.63 11.16
CA GLY A 156 11.71 7.59 10.57
C GLY A 156 10.96 8.82 10.05
N ASP A 157 11.50 9.44 9.01
CA ASP A 157 11.08 10.76 8.53
C ASP A 157 10.20 10.71 7.28
N HIS A 158 10.12 9.55 6.65
CA HIS A 158 9.46 9.33 5.37
C HIS A 158 9.06 7.87 5.22
N GLY A 159 8.20 7.61 4.26
CA GLY A 159 7.78 6.25 3.97
C GLY A 159 6.40 6.15 3.33
N ILE A 160 5.94 4.92 3.24
CA ILE A 160 4.61 4.55 2.74
C ILE A 160 3.87 3.79 3.83
N ARG A 161 2.61 4.15 4.03
CA ARG A 161 1.68 3.40 4.87
C ARG A 161 0.51 2.94 4.02
N ILE A 162 0.20 1.66 4.06
CA ILE A 162 -0.92 1.07 3.32
C ILE A 162 -1.89 0.47 4.33
N GLU A 163 -3.16 0.84 4.21
CA GLU A 163 -4.23 0.33 5.05
C GLU A 163 -5.28 -0.37 4.17
N THR A 164 -5.51 -1.63 4.43
CA THR A 164 -6.40 -2.48 3.63
C THR A 164 -7.34 -3.26 4.53
N LEU A 165 -8.62 -3.29 4.17
CA LEU A 165 -9.61 -4.17 4.78
C LEU A 165 -9.66 -5.50 4.03
N MET A 166 -9.69 -6.57 4.78
CA MET A 166 -9.70 -7.92 4.21
C MET A 166 -10.69 -8.84 4.94
#